data_cdcbff6794aa29451a44de56720b52af
#
_entry.id   cdcbff6794aa29451a44de56720b52af
#
_cell.length_a   1.000
_cell.length_b   1.000
_cell.length_c   1.000
_cell.angle_alpha   90.00
_cell.angle_beta   90.00
_cell.angle_gamma   90.00
#
_symmetry.space_group_name_H-M   'P 1'
#
loop_
_entity.id
_entity.type
_entity.pdbx_description
1 polymer ?
#
loop_
_entity_poly.entity_id
_entity_poly.type
_entity_poly.pdbx_seq_one_letter_code
_entity_poly.pdbx_strand_id
1 'polypeptide(L)'
;NLGNKIFNLQKTKLLLLKNDINIIFNSSYYETPSWPDPSLPNFINIVIKVSTKLNLKKFFLILKKIEREMGKRSIIKNSPRICDIDIIDFNSKNFSIDVNNQKLIVPHPRMNSRNFVLFPLFEIDKKWTHPKSRINITELMSKLPVNSIRGIKVI
;
A
#
# COMPACT_ATOMS: atom_id res chain seq x y z
N ASN A 1 9.83 0.21 7.68
CA ASN A 1 10.29 1.05 8.81
C ASN A 1 11.80 0.92 9.13
N LEU A 2 12.57 0.23 8.29
CA LEU A 2 14.02 0.10 8.44
C LEU A 2 14.79 1.04 7.52
N GLY A 3 15.94 1.52 7.98
CA GLY A 3 16.87 2.35 7.22
C GLY A 3 16.30 3.72 6.83
N ASN A 4 16.83 4.32 5.76
CA ASN A 4 16.28 5.56 5.21
C ASN A 4 14.98 5.29 4.43
N LYS A 5 13.87 5.50 5.10
CA LYS A 5 12.52 5.15 4.63
C LYS A 5 12.15 5.87 3.33
N ILE A 6 12.46 7.17 3.22
CA ILE A 6 12.16 7.97 2.01
C ILE A 6 13.00 7.47 0.84
N PHE A 7 14.30 7.25 1.06
CA PHE A 7 15.18 6.68 0.03
C PHE A 7 14.67 5.31 -0.46
N ASN A 8 14.22 4.46 0.47
CA ASN A 8 13.66 3.15 0.13
C ASN A 8 12.40 3.27 -0.75
N LEU A 9 11.50 4.22 -0.45
CA LEU A 9 10.33 4.48 -1.28
C LEU A 9 10.71 5.00 -2.67
N GLN A 10 11.69 5.92 -2.76
CA GLN A 10 12.19 6.40 -4.06
C GLN A 10 12.83 5.28 -4.89
N LYS A 11 13.66 4.44 -4.26
CA LYS A 11 14.24 3.26 -4.91
C LYS A 11 13.16 2.29 -5.40
N THR A 12 12.12 2.07 -4.59
CA THR A 12 10.98 1.22 -4.99
C THR A 12 10.26 1.79 -6.23
N LYS A 13 10.04 3.11 -6.29
CA LYS A 13 9.45 3.77 -7.47
C LYS A 13 10.30 3.57 -8.72
N LEU A 14 11.62 3.67 -8.61
CA LEU A 14 12.53 3.41 -9.74
C LEU A 14 12.45 1.94 -10.21
N LEU A 15 12.33 0.99 -9.28
CA LEU A 15 12.17 -0.42 -9.63
C LEU A 15 10.82 -0.70 -10.30
N LEU A 16 9.75 -0.02 -9.91
CA LEU A 16 8.47 -0.09 -10.61
C LEU A 16 8.61 0.37 -12.06
N LEU A 17 9.21 1.54 -12.29
CA LEU A 17 9.44 2.07 -13.63
C LEU A 17 10.28 1.13 -14.50
N LYS A 18 11.34 0.52 -13.94
CA LYS A 18 12.18 -0.47 -14.65
C LYS A 18 11.44 -1.75 -15.04
N ASN A 19 10.27 -2.01 -14.47
CA ASN A 19 9.43 -3.17 -14.78
C ASN A 19 8.14 -2.77 -15.52
N ASP A 20 8.15 -1.68 -16.29
CA ASP A 20 7.03 -1.19 -17.11
C ASP A 20 5.75 -0.87 -16.30
N ILE A 21 5.95 -0.43 -15.06
CA ILE A 21 4.88 0.05 -14.19
C ILE A 21 5.04 1.57 -14.06
N ASN A 22 4.25 2.31 -14.83
CA ASN A 22 4.34 3.77 -14.91
C ASN A 22 3.54 4.42 -13.78
N ILE A 23 4.18 5.32 -13.04
CA ILE A 23 3.55 6.06 -11.95
C ILE A 23 2.81 7.26 -12.54
N ILE A 24 1.49 7.36 -12.27
CA ILE A 24 0.62 8.45 -12.74
C ILE A 24 0.45 9.52 -11.66
N PHE A 25 0.17 9.09 -10.42
CA PHE A 25 0.03 9.98 -9.28
C PHE A 25 0.74 9.40 -8.05
N ASN A 26 1.26 10.28 -7.21
CA ASN A 26 1.81 9.98 -5.88
C ASN A 26 1.06 10.80 -4.85
N SER A 27 0.75 10.18 -3.72
CA SER A 27 0.38 10.95 -2.52
C SER A 27 1.60 11.61 -1.87
N SER A 28 1.36 12.48 -0.93
CA SER A 28 2.32 12.91 0.08
C SER A 28 2.84 11.71 0.89
N TYR A 29 3.90 11.92 1.66
CA TYR A 29 4.41 10.94 2.61
C TYR A 29 3.59 11.02 3.90
N TYR A 30 3.11 9.89 4.39
CA TYR A 30 2.33 9.78 5.61
C TYR A 30 3.10 8.97 6.65
N GLU A 31 3.44 9.61 7.77
CA GLU A 31 4.06 8.93 8.89
C GLU A 31 2.99 8.39 9.85
N THR A 32 3.16 7.14 10.29
CA THR A 32 2.30 6.48 11.26
C THR A 32 3.10 5.70 12.28
N PRO A 33 2.61 5.58 13.53
CA PRO A 33 3.22 4.70 14.52
C PRO A 33 3.31 3.25 14.01
N SER A 34 4.30 2.54 14.49
CA SER A 34 4.42 1.09 14.22
C SER A 34 3.31 0.33 14.94
N TRP A 35 2.85 -0.75 14.32
CA TRP A 35 1.82 -1.62 14.90
C TRP A 35 2.25 -3.10 14.76
N PRO A 36 2.07 -3.93 15.77
CA PRO A 36 1.37 -3.69 17.05
C PRO A 36 2.20 -2.96 18.09
N ASP A 37 3.50 -2.80 17.90
CA ASP A 37 4.41 -2.22 18.86
C ASP A 37 4.79 -0.78 18.47
N PRO A 38 4.26 0.25 19.16
CA PRO A 38 4.54 1.65 18.87
C PRO A 38 5.96 2.11 19.33
N SER A 39 6.70 1.29 20.07
CA SER A 39 8.10 1.57 20.42
C SER A 39 9.06 1.39 19.23
N LEU A 40 8.64 0.64 18.22
CA LEU A 40 9.40 0.47 16.98
C LEU A 40 9.34 1.72 16.10
N PRO A 41 10.34 1.93 15.23
CA PRO A 41 10.36 3.09 14.33
C PRO A 41 9.08 3.22 13.50
N ASN A 42 8.54 4.43 13.41
CA ASN A 42 7.37 4.77 12.62
C ASN A 42 7.49 4.29 11.18
N PHE A 43 6.37 3.96 10.57
CA PHE A 43 6.28 3.72 9.13
C PHE A 43 6.15 5.04 8.36
N ILE A 44 6.67 5.08 7.13
CA ILE A 44 6.28 6.07 6.12
C ILE A 44 5.53 5.33 5.02
N ASN A 45 4.33 5.80 4.74
CA ASN A 45 3.42 5.20 3.78
C ASN A 45 3.12 6.20 2.66
N ILE A 46 2.91 5.68 1.46
CA ILE A 46 2.40 6.42 0.30
C ILE A 46 1.39 5.55 -0.43
N VAL A 47 0.46 6.17 -1.13
CA VAL A 47 -0.32 5.51 -2.17
C VAL A 47 0.09 6.08 -3.52
N ILE A 48 0.30 5.19 -4.48
CA ILE A 48 0.62 5.56 -5.85
C ILE A 48 -0.41 4.98 -6.81
N LYS A 49 -0.84 5.76 -7.78
CA LYS A 49 -1.64 5.30 -8.91
C LYS A 49 -0.70 5.00 -10.06
N VAL A 50 -0.81 3.80 -10.59
CA VAL A 50 0.08 3.33 -11.66
C VAL A 50 -0.71 2.88 -12.88
N SER A 51 -0.04 2.87 -14.04
CA SER A 51 -0.53 2.26 -15.27
C SER A 51 0.43 1.16 -15.71
N THR A 52 -0.11 0.03 -16.13
CA THR A 52 0.68 -1.09 -16.65
C THR A 52 -0.17 -1.93 -17.61
N LYS A 53 0.50 -2.60 -18.55
CA LYS A 53 -0.12 -3.60 -19.45
C LYS A 53 -0.17 -4.99 -18.83
N LEU A 54 0.36 -5.18 -17.63
CA LEU A 54 0.41 -6.46 -16.94
C LEU A 54 -0.98 -6.85 -16.45
N ASN A 55 -1.31 -8.15 -16.54
CA ASN A 55 -2.45 -8.68 -15.79
C ASN A 55 -2.13 -8.76 -14.29
N LEU A 56 -3.16 -8.90 -13.45
CA LEU A 56 -3.03 -8.86 -12.00
C LEU A 56 -2.02 -9.89 -11.46
N LYS A 57 -1.98 -11.10 -12.00
CA LYS A 57 -1.05 -12.15 -11.57
C LYS A 57 0.41 -11.77 -11.82
N LYS A 58 0.72 -11.31 -13.05
CA LYS A 58 2.07 -10.87 -13.40
C LYS A 58 2.47 -9.62 -12.62
N PHE A 59 1.55 -8.66 -12.47
CA PHE A 59 1.76 -7.46 -11.67
C PHE A 59 2.13 -7.82 -10.23
N PHE A 60 1.35 -8.68 -9.56
CA PHE A 60 1.64 -9.15 -8.20
C PHE A 60 3.03 -9.81 -8.09
N LEU A 61 3.38 -10.69 -9.04
CA LEU A 61 4.68 -11.39 -9.02
C LEU A 61 5.87 -10.41 -9.15
N ILE A 62 5.73 -9.37 -9.98
CA ILE A 62 6.73 -8.32 -10.11
C ILE A 62 6.86 -7.51 -8.81
N LEU A 63 5.74 -7.14 -8.17
CA LEU A 63 5.80 -6.45 -6.87
C LEU A 63 6.52 -7.29 -5.81
N LYS A 64 6.26 -8.60 -5.77
CA LYS A 64 6.97 -9.52 -4.85
C LYS A 64 8.45 -9.69 -5.21
N LYS A 65 8.82 -9.61 -6.48
CA LYS A 65 10.23 -9.55 -6.91
C LYS A 65 10.89 -8.27 -6.40
N ILE A 66 10.25 -7.11 -6.57
CA ILE A 66 10.76 -5.82 -6.09
C ILE A 66 10.95 -5.83 -4.57
N GLU A 67 9.98 -6.33 -3.79
CA GLU A 67 10.13 -6.47 -2.33
C GLU A 67 11.36 -7.30 -1.94
N ARG A 68 11.65 -8.39 -2.66
CA ARG A 68 12.85 -9.20 -2.45
C ARG A 68 14.14 -8.46 -2.79
N GLU A 69 14.16 -7.74 -3.92
CA GLU A 69 15.30 -6.89 -4.33
C GLU A 69 15.57 -5.77 -3.32
N MET A 70 14.52 -5.26 -2.68
CA MET A 70 14.61 -4.28 -1.58
C MET A 70 15.11 -4.89 -0.26
N GLY A 71 15.35 -6.21 -0.20
CA GLY A 71 15.90 -6.88 0.98
C GLY A 71 14.84 -7.47 1.92
N LYS A 72 13.63 -7.74 1.46
CA LYS A 72 12.64 -8.48 2.24
C LYS A 72 13.08 -9.94 2.39
N ARG A 73 13.76 -10.24 3.48
CA ARG A 73 14.28 -11.59 3.79
C ARG A 73 13.42 -12.37 4.78
N SER A 74 12.55 -11.70 5.54
CA SER A 74 11.81 -12.33 6.63
C SER A 74 10.47 -12.88 6.19
N ILE A 75 10.19 -14.12 6.57
CA ILE A 75 8.88 -14.79 6.48
C ILE A 75 8.05 -14.47 7.74
N ILE A 76 8.67 -13.92 8.79
CA ILE A 76 8.02 -13.63 10.06
C ILE A 76 7.02 -12.48 9.87
N LYS A 77 5.77 -12.75 10.21
CA LYS A 77 4.69 -11.76 10.15
C LYS A 77 4.98 -10.61 11.11
N ASN A 78 4.72 -9.37 10.66
CA ASN A 78 4.94 -8.13 11.41
C ASN A 78 6.40 -7.80 11.77
N SER A 79 7.39 -8.52 11.23
CA SER A 79 8.78 -8.14 11.43
C SER A 79 9.12 -6.81 10.75
N PRO A 80 10.07 -6.03 11.29
CA PRO A 80 10.59 -4.83 10.63
C PRO A 80 11.11 -5.16 9.23
N ARG A 81 10.78 -4.30 8.25
CA ARG A 81 11.13 -4.53 6.84
C ARG A 81 11.45 -3.22 6.12
N ILE A 82 12.23 -3.33 5.07
CA ILE A 82 12.67 -2.17 4.27
C ILE A 82 11.50 -1.62 3.46
N CYS A 83 10.75 -2.49 2.78
CA CYS A 83 9.60 -2.13 1.96
C CYS A 83 8.54 -3.23 1.97
N ASP A 84 7.28 -2.84 1.88
CA ASP A 84 6.11 -3.71 1.69
C ASP A 84 5.20 -3.05 0.64
N ILE A 85 4.68 -3.83 -0.30
CA ILE A 85 3.87 -3.31 -1.40
C ILE A 85 2.54 -4.05 -1.43
N ASP A 86 1.48 -3.36 -1.04
CA ASP A 86 0.11 -3.87 -1.09
C ASP A 86 -0.61 -3.39 -2.36
N ILE A 87 -1.38 -4.26 -3.01
CA ILE A 87 -2.30 -3.88 -4.09
C ILE A 87 -3.63 -3.50 -3.45
N ILE A 88 -3.97 -2.22 -3.50
CA ILE A 88 -5.20 -1.70 -2.91
C ILE A 88 -6.37 -1.88 -3.85
N ASP A 89 -6.22 -1.54 -5.12
CA ASP A 89 -7.21 -1.64 -6.18
C ASP A 89 -6.54 -2.08 -7.49
N PHE A 90 -7.28 -2.79 -8.32
CA PHE A 90 -6.86 -3.14 -9.67
C PHE A 90 -8.04 -3.02 -10.63
N ASN A 91 -8.05 -1.93 -11.41
CA ASN A 91 -9.08 -1.62 -12.41
C ASN A 91 -10.51 -1.56 -11.84
N SER A 92 -10.67 -1.16 -10.58
CA SER A 92 -11.96 -1.06 -9.88
C SER A 92 -12.77 -2.37 -9.92
N LYS A 93 -12.08 -3.52 -9.89
CA LYS A 93 -12.67 -4.86 -9.92
C LYS A 93 -12.31 -5.67 -8.68
N ASN A 94 -13.13 -6.69 -8.44
CA ASN A 94 -12.91 -7.62 -7.33
C ASN A 94 -12.18 -8.86 -7.83
N PHE A 95 -11.11 -9.24 -7.14
CA PHE A 95 -10.34 -10.44 -7.43
C PHE A 95 -10.11 -11.28 -6.17
N SER A 96 -10.15 -12.59 -6.32
CA SER A 96 -9.70 -13.56 -5.33
C SER A 96 -9.03 -14.70 -6.10
N ILE A 97 -7.71 -14.66 -6.17
CA ILE A 97 -6.90 -15.61 -6.96
C ILE A 97 -5.77 -16.18 -6.13
N ASP A 98 -5.36 -17.39 -6.45
CA ASP A 98 -4.17 -18.01 -5.86
C ASP A 98 -2.98 -17.81 -6.80
N VAL A 99 -1.88 -17.31 -6.23
CA VAL A 99 -0.62 -17.08 -6.94
C VAL A 99 0.52 -17.68 -6.12
N ASN A 100 1.13 -18.76 -6.61
CA ASN A 100 2.24 -19.45 -5.93
C ASN A 100 1.92 -19.77 -4.45
N ASN A 101 0.78 -20.41 -4.19
CA ASN A 101 0.27 -20.79 -2.87
C ASN A 101 0.00 -19.58 -1.94
N GLN A 102 -0.09 -18.37 -2.48
CA GLN A 102 -0.51 -17.16 -1.77
C GLN A 102 -1.85 -16.67 -2.30
N LYS A 103 -2.82 -16.49 -1.41
CA LYS A 103 -4.12 -15.91 -1.78
C LYS A 103 -3.99 -14.41 -1.95
N LEU A 104 -4.26 -13.93 -3.15
CA LEU A 104 -4.34 -12.50 -3.48
C LEU A 104 -5.80 -12.08 -3.55
N ILE A 105 -6.18 -11.14 -2.71
CA ILE A 105 -7.51 -10.54 -2.67
C ILE A 105 -7.37 -9.04 -2.94
N VAL A 106 -8.10 -8.55 -3.94
CA VAL A 106 -8.14 -7.13 -4.32
C VAL A 106 -9.62 -6.73 -4.47
N PRO A 107 -10.08 -5.65 -3.83
CA PRO A 107 -9.39 -4.72 -2.94
C PRO A 107 -8.76 -5.39 -1.73
N HIS A 108 -7.68 -4.79 -1.21
CA HIS A 108 -6.98 -5.34 -0.05
C HIS A 108 -7.93 -5.49 1.15
N PRO A 109 -8.09 -6.68 1.76
CA PRO A 109 -9.18 -6.95 2.72
C PRO A 109 -9.24 -6.04 3.94
N ARG A 110 -8.08 -5.54 4.39
CA ARG A 110 -7.96 -4.71 5.59
C ARG A 110 -7.86 -3.21 5.30
N MET A 111 -8.05 -2.78 4.03
CA MET A 111 -7.85 -1.37 3.69
C MET A 111 -8.84 -0.43 4.38
N ASN A 112 -10.08 -0.89 4.59
CA ASN A 112 -11.16 -0.07 5.15
C ASN A 112 -10.91 0.42 6.59
N SER A 113 -10.00 -0.23 7.32
CA SER A 113 -9.62 0.12 8.69
C SER A 113 -8.21 0.72 8.81
N ARG A 114 -7.56 1.02 7.67
CA ARG A 114 -6.18 1.51 7.65
C ARG A 114 -6.12 2.98 7.27
N ASN A 115 -5.88 3.85 8.25
CA ASN A 115 -5.69 5.27 8.03
C ASN A 115 -4.59 5.56 6.99
N PHE A 116 -3.45 4.85 7.09
CA PHE A 116 -2.29 4.98 6.20
C PHE A 116 -2.54 4.48 4.75
N VAL A 117 -3.72 3.94 4.47
CA VAL A 117 -4.22 3.63 3.14
C VAL A 117 -5.25 4.66 2.72
N LEU A 118 -6.26 4.93 3.58
CA LEU A 118 -7.41 5.75 3.20
C LEU A 118 -7.03 7.22 3.00
N PHE A 119 -6.19 7.82 3.87
CA PHE A 119 -5.79 9.22 3.72
C PHE A 119 -4.99 9.47 2.43
N PRO A 120 -3.90 8.75 2.15
CA PRO A 120 -3.16 8.95 0.90
C PRO A 120 -3.97 8.55 -0.35
N LEU A 121 -4.89 7.59 -0.25
CA LEU A 121 -5.80 7.26 -1.35
C LEU A 121 -6.77 8.41 -1.63
N PHE A 122 -7.36 9.00 -0.59
CA PHE A 122 -8.23 10.17 -0.73
C PHE A 122 -7.51 11.36 -1.35
N GLU A 123 -6.24 11.58 -1.01
CA GLU A 123 -5.44 12.66 -1.59
C GLU A 123 -5.35 12.54 -3.12
N ILE A 124 -5.13 11.34 -3.66
CA ILE A 124 -4.94 11.12 -5.09
C ILE A 124 -6.23 10.81 -5.85
N ASP A 125 -7.29 10.37 -5.17
CA ASP A 125 -8.58 10.06 -5.79
C ASP A 125 -9.76 10.27 -4.81
N LYS A 126 -10.21 11.52 -4.70
CA LYS A 126 -11.30 11.92 -3.79
C LYS A 126 -12.65 11.26 -4.11
N LYS A 127 -12.82 10.76 -5.32
CA LYS A 127 -14.06 10.11 -5.78
C LYS A 127 -13.98 8.59 -5.75
N TRP A 128 -12.87 8.03 -5.27
CA TRP A 128 -12.70 6.58 -5.23
C TRP A 128 -13.81 5.91 -4.42
N THR A 129 -14.32 4.82 -4.97
CA THR A 129 -15.37 4.00 -4.36
C THR A 129 -14.91 2.57 -4.31
N HIS A 130 -15.08 1.93 -3.16
CA HIS A 130 -14.66 0.55 -2.94
C HIS A 130 -15.39 -0.41 -3.89
N PRO A 131 -14.70 -1.14 -4.78
CA PRO A 131 -15.33 -1.90 -5.86
C PRO A 131 -16.37 -2.93 -5.38
N LYS A 132 -16.14 -3.53 -4.21
CA LYS A 132 -17.02 -4.57 -3.66
C LYS A 132 -18.19 -4.00 -2.86
N SER A 133 -17.92 -3.11 -1.88
CA SER A 133 -18.96 -2.60 -0.96
C SER A 133 -19.71 -1.39 -1.51
N ARG A 134 -19.19 -0.76 -2.57
CA ARG A 134 -19.72 0.49 -3.16
C ARG A 134 -19.72 1.68 -2.21
N ILE A 135 -19.01 1.60 -1.12
CA ILE A 135 -18.82 2.68 -0.15
C ILE A 135 -17.76 3.64 -0.67
N ASN A 136 -18.03 4.94 -0.65
CA ASN A 136 -17.07 5.96 -1.08
C ASN A 136 -15.97 6.17 -0.02
N ILE A 137 -14.85 6.76 -0.46
CA ILE A 137 -13.65 6.92 0.38
C ILE A 137 -13.92 7.79 1.61
N THR A 138 -14.74 8.85 1.49
CA THR A 138 -15.05 9.76 2.61
C THR A 138 -15.86 9.05 3.70
N GLU A 139 -16.80 8.20 3.32
CA GLU A 139 -17.56 7.37 4.26
C GLU A 139 -16.66 6.31 4.94
N LEU A 140 -15.72 5.72 4.21
CA LEU A 140 -14.74 4.81 4.83
C LEU A 140 -13.86 5.55 5.85
N MET A 141 -13.41 6.76 5.52
CA MET A 141 -12.61 7.57 6.44
C MET A 141 -13.38 7.99 7.69
N SER A 142 -14.67 8.32 7.57
CA SER A 142 -15.52 8.70 8.72
C SER A 142 -15.70 7.56 9.73
N LYS A 143 -15.51 6.32 9.31
CA LYS A 143 -15.58 5.12 10.17
C LYS A 143 -14.27 4.80 10.90
N LEU A 144 -13.19 5.53 10.61
CA LEU A 144 -11.92 5.32 11.29
C LEU A 144 -11.98 5.77 12.75
N PRO A 145 -11.35 5.02 13.69
CA PRO A 145 -11.24 5.46 15.07
C PRO A 145 -10.50 6.80 15.20
N VAL A 146 -10.96 7.70 16.07
CA VAL A 146 -10.35 9.02 16.28
C VAL A 146 -8.86 8.95 16.61
N ASN A 147 -8.46 7.99 17.46
CA ASN A 147 -7.05 7.79 17.80
C ASN A 147 -6.20 7.39 16.59
N SER A 148 -6.76 6.63 15.66
CA SER A 148 -6.12 6.29 14.39
C SER A 148 -5.90 7.53 13.52
N ILE A 149 -6.88 8.43 13.48
CA ILE A 149 -6.78 9.69 12.71
C ILE A 149 -5.69 10.60 13.30
N ARG A 150 -5.63 10.73 14.63
CA ARG A 150 -4.62 11.57 15.31
C ARG A 150 -3.18 11.02 15.18
N GLY A 151 -3.03 9.73 14.94
CA GLY A 151 -1.73 9.07 14.81
C GLY A 151 -1.07 9.22 13.44
N ILE A 152 -1.75 9.78 12.43
CA ILE A 152 -1.19 9.96 11.08
C ILE A 152 -0.74 11.39 10.87
N LYS A 153 0.44 11.57 10.27
CA LYS A 153 1.02 12.90 9.95
C LYS A 153 1.49 12.92 8.50
N VAL A 154 1.25 14.03 7.83
CA VAL A 154 1.88 14.35 6.53
C VAL A 154 3.25 14.96 6.79
N ILE A 155 4.27 14.51 6.05
CA ILE A 155 5.66 14.99 6.17
C ILE A 155 6.24 15.33 4.80
#